data_9ac0e9d61ef6572a5ad27bfde7b85720
#
_entry.id   9ac0e9d61ef6572a5ad27bfde7b85720
#
_cell.length_a   1.000
_cell.length_b   1.000
_cell.length_c   1.000
_cell.angle_alpha   90.00
_cell.angle_beta   90.00
_cell.angle_gamma   90.00
#
_symmetry.space_group_name_H-M   'P 1'
#
loop_
_entity.id
_entity.type
_entity.pdbx_description
1 polymer ?
#
loop_
_entity_poly.entity_id
_entity_poly.type
_entity_poly.pdbx_seq_one_letter_code
_entity_poly.pdbx_strand_id
1 'polypeptide(L)'
;MANPPKLDTAQRELALERAKQARRSRADVKEQIRSGKLKVLQVIELASTNEAIAKMRVSELLESIPGIGKVRATSILNRLDISGSRRIQGLGVLQLQRLKHEFTPPTGALRSGKLFVLSGPGGVGKSTISKAIASHPEFWVSVSVTTRSPRNGELDGVDYFYISQEEFDRRIA
;
A
#
# COMPACT_ATOMS: atom_id res chain seq x y z
N MET A 1 -2.49 -45.22 -0.70
CA MET A 1 -3.01 -43.87 -0.27
C MET A 1 -3.79 -44.06 1.01
N ALA A 2 -3.35 -43.46 2.10
CA ALA A 2 -4.04 -43.59 3.41
C ALA A 2 -5.38 -42.82 3.34
N ASN A 3 -6.46 -43.53 3.67
CA ASN A 3 -7.79 -42.92 3.78
C ASN A 3 -7.78 -41.82 4.86
N PRO A 4 -8.26 -40.62 4.61
CA PRO A 4 -8.29 -39.58 5.63
C PRO A 4 -9.09 -40.07 6.84
N PRO A 5 -8.66 -39.74 8.08
CA PRO A 5 -9.34 -40.18 9.27
C PRO A 5 -10.81 -39.72 9.27
N LYS A 6 -11.74 -40.65 9.48
CA LYS A 6 -13.16 -40.33 9.58
C LYS A 6 -13.38 -39.57 10.90
N LEU A 7 -13.64 -38.27 10.80
CA LEU A 7 -14.04 -37.43 11.92
C LEU A 7 -15.39 -37.92 12.48
N ASP A 8 -15.49 -38.04 13.80
CA ASP A 8 -16.76 -38.26 14.52
C ASP A 8 -17.72 -37.08 14.30
N THR A 9 -19.03 -37.32 14.49
CA THR A 9 -20.07 -36.30 14.27
C THR A 9 -19.83 -35.05 15.13
N ALA A 10 -19.47 -35.21 16.39
CA ALA A 10 -19.15 -34.14 17.32
C ALA A 10 -17.91 -33.33 16.85
N GLN A 11 -16.90 -34.00 16.33
CA GLN A 11 -15.70 -33.35 15.76
C GLN A 11 -16.03 -32.54 14.50
N ARG A 12 -16.96 -33.04 13.67
CA ARG A 12 -17.44 -32.31 12.47
C ARG A 12 -18.21 -31.04 12.85
N GLU A 13 -19.12 -31.13 13.81
CA GLU A 13 -19.90 -29.99 14.31
C GLU A 13 -18.98 -28.92 14.89
N LEU A 14 -18.02 -29.31 15.72
CA LEU A 14 -17.03 -28.40 16.28
C LEU A 14 -16.18 -27.73 15.20
N ALA A 15 -15.76 -28.50 14.18
CA ALA A 15 -14.99 -27.96 13.05
C ALA A 15 -15.82 -26.96 12.21
N LEU A 16 -17.11 -27.25 11.99
CA LEU A 16 -18.03 -26.35 11.30
C LEU A 16 -18.24 -25.04 12.07
N GLU A 17 -18.43 -25.12 13.38
CA GLU A 17 -18.62 -23.91 14.21
C GLU A 17 -17.35 -23.06 14.24
N ARG A 18 -16.16 -23.67 14.40
CA ARG A 18 -14.87 -22.97 14.29
C ARG A 18 -14.69 -22.30 12.91
N ALA A 19 -15.06 -22.99 11.83
CA ALA A 19 -14.99 -22.44 10.50
C ALA A 19 -15.94 -21.25 10.30
N LYS A 20 -17.16 -21.33 10.85
CA LYS A 20 -18.16 -20.27 10.83
C LYS A 20 -17.67 -19.04 11.61
N GLN A 21 -17.15 -19.25 12.81
CA GLN A 21 -16.59 -18.20 13.65
C GLN A 21 -15.40 -17.51 12.95
N ALA A 22 -14.49 -18.28 12.35
CA ALA A 22 -13.35 -17.73 11.60
C ALA A 22 -13.79 -16.89 10.38
N ARG A 23 -14.87 -17.29 9.69
CA ARG A 23 -15.44 -16.49 8.59
C ARG A 23 -16.04 -15.18 9.09
N ARG A 24 -16.78 -15.21 10.20
CA ARG A 24 -17.33 -13.99 10.83
C ARG A 24 -16.21 -13.04 11.24
N SER A 25 -15.22 -13.50 11.99
CA SER A 25 -14.09 -12.65 12.42
C SER A 25 -13.39 -11.98 11.22
N ARG A 26 -13.19 -12.70 10.12
CA ARG A 26 -12.59 -12.11 8.92
C ARG A 26 -13.51 -11.10 8.22
N ALA A 27 -14.83 -11.36 8.21
CA ALA A 27 -15.80 -10.42 7.65
C ALA A 27 -15.85 -9.12 8.46
N ASP A 28 -15.85 -9.23 9.78
CA ASP A 28 -15.85 -8.08 10.71
C ASP A 28 -14.60 -7.22 10.54
N VAL A 29 -13.42 -7.85 10.43
CA VAL A 29 -12.16 -7.12 10.19
C VAL A 29 -12.21 -6.40 8.83
N LYS A 30 -12.69 -7.06 7.77
CA LYS A 30 -12.84 -6.42 6.46
C LYS A 30 -13.77 -5.22 6.50
N GLU A 31 -14.87 -5.31 7.22
CA GLU A 31 -15.80 -4.19 7.38
C GLU A 31 -15.20 -3.04 8.20
N GLN A 32 -14.46 -3.34 9.26
CA GLN A 32 -13.74 -2.33 10.03
C GLN A 32 -12.67 -1.61 9.21
N ILE A 33 -11.99 -2.30 8.28
CA ILE A 33 -11.04 -1.68 7.35
C ILE A 33 -11.80 -0.77 6.38
N ARG A 34 -12.91 -1.24 5.79
CA ARG A 34 -13.73 -0.45 4.85
C ARG A 34 -14.28 0.82 5.47
N SER A 35 -14.70 0.73 6.73
CA SER A 35 -15.20 1.89 7.48
C SER A 35 -14.09 2.78 8.04
N GLY A 36 -12.81 2.45 7.83
CA GLY A 36 -11.66 3.19 8.35
C GLY A 36 -11.41 3.07 9.85
N LYS A 37 -12.17 2.22 10.55
CA LYS A 37 -12.02 1.97 11.98
C LYS A 37 -10.75 1.19 12.32
N LEU A 38 -10.27 0.35 11.38
CA LEU A 38 -9.09 -0.48 11.54
C LEU A 38 -8.12 -0.24 10.40
N LYS A 39 -6.85 -0.02 10.71
CA LYS A 39 -5.78 0.17 9.73
C LYS A 39 -5.06 -1.15 9.45
N VAL A 40 -4.43 -1.25 8.26
CA VAL A 40 -3.68 -2.45 7.84
C VAL A 40 -2.65 -2.90 8.86
N LEU A 41 -1.91 -1.97 9.44
CA LEU A 41 -0.89 -2.28 10.45
C LEU A 41 -1.48 -2.95 11.70
N GLN A 42 -2.63 -2.47 12.16
CA GLN A 42 -3.35 -3.05 13.29
C GLN A 42 -3.87 -4.46 12.98
N VAL A 43 -4.29 -4.72 11.72
CA VAL A 43 -4.68 -6.08 11.30
C VAL A 43 -3.49 -7.03 11.31
N ILE A 44 -2.32 -6.58 10.88
CA ILE A 44 -1.09 -7.36 10.94
C ILE A 44 -0.72 -7.69 12.40
N GLU A 45 -0.92 -6.77 13.32
CA GLU A 45 -0.72 -7.00 14.76
C GLU A 45 -1.75 -7.99 15.31
N LEU A 46 -3.03 -7.83 14.98
CA LEU A 46 -4.09 -8.77 15.36
C LEU A 46 -3.85 -10.18 14.82
N ALA A 47 -3.21 -10.32 13.67
CA ALA A 47 -2.86 -11.63 13.11
C ALA A 47 -1.87 -12.42 13.98
N SER A 48 -1.12 -11.78 14.86
CA SER A 48 -0.22 -12.47 15.81
C SER A 48 -0.97 -13.20 16.94
N THR A 49 -2.17 -12.73 17.29
CA THR A 49 -2.98 -13.26 18.40
C THR A 49 -4.27 -13.96 17.94
N ASN A 50 -4.69 -13.74 16.68
CA ASN A 50 -5.93 -14.29 16.13
C ASN A 50 -5.66 -15.16 14.90
N GLU A 51 -5.80 -16.47 15.07
CA GLU A 51 -5.55 -17.47 14.02
C GLU A 51 -6.45 -17.28 12.78
N ALA A 52 -7.70 -16.85 12.95
CA ALA A 52 -8.61 -16.61 11.84
C ALA A 52 -8.13 -15.47 10.94
N ILE A 53 -7.55 -14.42 11.54
CA ILE A 53 -6.98 -13.27 10.83
C ILE A 53 -5.61 -13.66 10.23
N ALA A 54 -4.79 -14.40 10.98
CA ALA A 54 -3.51 -14.92 10.50
C ALA A 54 -3.65 -15.75 9.20
N LYS A 55 -4.73 -16.50 9.08
CA LYS A 55 -5.07 -17.30 7.89
C LYS A 55 -5.72 -16.50 6.75
N MET A 56 -6.01 -15.20 6.90
CA MET A 56 -6.52 -14.35 5.83
C MET A 56 -5.47 -14.17 4.73
N ARG A 57 -5.89 -14.14 3.47
CA ARG A 57 -4.99 -13.82 2.34
C ARG A 57 -4.62 -12.34 2.36
N VAL A 58 -3.37 -12.03 1.99
CA VAL A 58 -2.93 -10.64 1.88
C VAL A 58 -3.71 -9.89 0.79
N SER A 59 -4.07 -10.56 -0.31
CA SER A 59 -4.93 -9.98 -1.33
C SER A 59 -6.30 -9.54 -0.78
N GLU A 60 -6.96 -10.38 0.03
CA GLU A 60 -8.24 -10.04 0.66
C GLU A 60 -8.13 -8.86 1.64
N LEU A 61 -7.01 -8.77 2.36
CA LEU A 61 -6.71 -7.64 3.23
C LEU A 61 -6.61 -6.35 2.42
N LEU A 62 -5.82 -6.35 1.34
CA LEU A 62 -5.62 -5.18 0.48
C LEU A 62 -6.90 -4.74 -0.22
N GLU A 63 -7.68 -5.68 -0.76
CA GLU A 63 -8.97 -5.41 -1.41
C GLU A 63 -10.03 -4.86 -0.45
N SER A 64 -9.82 -4.99 0.86
CA SER A 64 -10.71 -4.41 1.87
C SER A 64 -10.46 -2.93 2.12
N ILE A 65 -9.33 -2.39 1.66
CA ILE A 65 -8.95 -0.98 1.85
C ILE A 65 -9.74 -0.12 0.88
N PRO A 66 -10.40 0.96 1.34
CA PRO A 66 -11.09 1.91 0.45
C PRO A 66 -10.16 2.42 -0.66
N GLY A 67 -10.61 2.37 -1.91
CA GLY A 67 -9.84 2.80 -3.06
C GLY A 67 -8.80 1.81 -3.59
N ILE A 68 -8.68 0.62 -3.00
CA ILE A 68 -7.84 -0.47 -3.51
C ILE A 68 -8.73 -1.60 -4.05
N GLY A 69 -8.92 -1.62 -5.36
CA GLY A 69 -9.55 -2.74 -6.07
C GLY A 69 -8.57 -3.87 -6.39
N LYS A 70 -9.05 -4.96 -6.99
CA LYS A 70 -8.25 -6.15 -7.34
C LYS A 70 -6.99 -5.82 -8.13
N VAL A 71 -7.08 -4.96 -9.15
CA VAL A 71 -5.95 -4.60 -10.00
C VAL A 71 -4.85 -3.91 -9.18
N ARG A 72 -5.23 -2.93 -8.36
CA ARG A 72 -4.28 -2.21 -7.50
C ARG A 72 -3.70 -3.11 -6.41
N ALA A 73 -4.51 -3.97 -5.81
CA ALA A 73 -4.03 -4.97 -4.85
C ALA A 73 -2.99 -5.90 -5.48
N THR A 74 -3.25 -6.42 -6.69
CA THR A 74 -2.28 -7.26 -7.43
C THR A 74 -1.00 -6.51 -7.75
N SER A 75 -1.09 -5.26 -8.18
CA SER A 75 0.09 -4.41 -8.44
C SER A 75 0.94 -4.21 -7.18
N ILE A 76 0.32 -3.94 -6.03
CA ILE A 76 1.02 -3.82 -4.74
C ILE A 76 1.71 -5.14 -4.37
N LEU A 77 1.00 -6.27 -4.47
CA LEU A 77 1.54 -7.58 -4.16
C LEU A 77 2.76 -7.93 -5.01
N ASN A 78 2.68 -7.69 -6.32
CA ASN A 78 3.80 -7.92 -7.24
C ASN A 78 5.01 -7.06 -6.88
N ARG A 79 4.82 -5.78 -6.58
CA ARG A 79 5.89 -4.86 -6.17
C ARG A 79 6.56 -5.29 -4.86
N LEU A 80 5.78 -5.87 -3.93
CA LEU A 80 6.28 -6.35 -2.64
C LEU A 80 6.82 -7.79 -2.69
N ASP A 81 6.78 -8.43 -3.85
CA ASP A 81 7.16 -9.84 -4.05
C ASP A 81 6.35 -10.79 -3.15
N ILE A 82 5.03 -10.56 -3.09
CA ILE A 82 4.08 -11.36 -2.31
C ILE A 82 3.11 -12.06 -3.27
N SER A 83 3.06 -13.39 -3.21
CA SER A 83 2.08 -14.15 -3.98
C SER A 83 0.64 -13.78 -3.56
N GLY A 84 -0.29 -13.64 -4.53
CA GLY A 84 -1.70 -13.34 -4.28
C GLY A 84 -2.42 -14.37 -3.39
N SER A 85 -1.94 -15.62 -3.36
CA SER A 85 -2.46 -16.67 -2.47
C SER A 85 -1.85 -16.66 -1.07
N ARG A 86 -0.80 -15.87 -0.83
CA ARG A 86 -0.09 -15.82 0.45
C ARG A 86 -1.00 -15.35 1.59
N ARG A 87 -0.92 -16.04 2.73
CA ARG A 87 -1.63 -15.66 3.96
C ARG A 87 -0.75 -14.77 4.83
N ILE A 88 -1.37 -13.98 5.71
CA ILE A 88 -0.64 -13.05 6.60
C ILE A 88 0.41 -13.80 7.42
N GLN A 89 0.04 -14.94 8.04
CA GLN A 89 0.98 -15.77 8.81
C GLN A 89 2.11 -16.40 8.00
N GLY A 90 1.97 -16.47 6.69
CA GLY A 90 2.97 -17.05 5.79
C GLY A 90 3.92 -16.01 5.19
N LEU A 91 3.83 -14.75 5.58
CA LEU A 91 4.75 -13.72 5.13
C LEU A 91 6.14 -13.93 5.75
N GLY A 92 7.17 -13.91 4.90
CA GLY A 92 8.56 -13.85 5.36
C GLY A 92 8.84 -12.49 6.03
N VAL A 93 9.90 -12.45 6.84
CA VAL A 93 10.28 -11.23 7.60
C VAL A 93 10.42 -10.01 6.68
N LEU A 94 11.10 -10.15 5.54
CA LEU A 94 11.27 -9.05 4.58
C LEU A 94 9.96 -8.64 3.91
N GLN A 95 9.10 -9.59 3.56
CA GLN A 95 7.78 -9.32 2.98
C GLN A 95 6.88 -8.57 3.97
N LEU A 96 6.92 -8.98 5.23
CA LEU A 96 6.18 -8.32 6.30
C LEU A 96 6.68 -6.89 6.56
N GLN A 97 8.00 -6.68 6.55
CA GLN A 97 8.59 -5.36 6.69
C GLN A 97 8.21 -4.44 5.51
N ARG A 98 8.31 -4.93 4.27
CA ARG A 98 7.90 -4.19 3.07
C ARG A 98 6.41 -3.85 3.10
N LEU A 99 5.57 -4.80 3.50
CA LEU A 99 4.12 -4.57 3.63
C LEU A 99 3.83 -3.53 4.72
N LYS A 100 4.49 -3.62 5.88
CA LYS A 100 4.36 -2.60 6.93
C LYS A 100 4.80 -1.23 6.43
N HIS A 101 5.94 -1.14 5.76
CA HIS A 101 6.46 0.12 5.22
C HIS A 101 5.51 0.74 4.19
N GLU A 102 4.90 -0.06 3.31
CA GLU A 102 3.93 0.39 2.30
C GLU A 102 2.72 1.11 2.94
N PHE A 103 2.28 0.66 4.12
CA PHE A 103 1.12 1.21 4.84
C PHE A 103 1.49 2.01 6.09
N THR A 104 2.78 2.16 6.36
CA THR A 104 3.24 3.09 7.39
C THR A 104 3.19 4.49 6.77
N PRO A 105 2.41 5.41 7.34
CA PRO A 105 2.49 6.79 6.90
C PRO A 105 3.95 7.25 7.08
N PRO A 106 4.51 7.98 6.11
CA PRO A 106 5.85 8.54 6.26
C PRO A 106 5.92 9.25 7.61
N THR A 107 6.97 8.96 8.37
CA THR A 107 7.16 9.45 9.74
C THR A 107 7.06 10.98 9.74
N GLY A 108 6.02 11.51 10.32
CA GLY A 108 5.71 12.95 10.32
C GLY A 108 4.45 13.38 9.57
N ALA A 109 3.74 12.48 8.85
CA ALA A 109 2.64 12.87 7.99
C ALA A 109 1.30 12.20 8.34
N LEU A 110 0.68 12.66 9.42
CA LEU A 110 -0.78 12.77 9.52
C LEU A 110 -1.19 14.21 9.79
N ARG A 111 -0.48 15.14 9.19
CA ARG A 111 -1.05 16.44 8.87
C ARG A 111 -1.63 16.28 7.47
N SER A 112 -2.93 16.57 7.29
CA SER A 112 -3.49 16.76 5.96
C SER A 112 -2.64 17.86 5.31
N GLY A 113 -1.70 17.45 4.45
CA GLY A 113 -0.77 18.39 3.84
C GLY A 113 -1.58 19.36 2.99
N LYS A 114 -1.26 20.64 3.08
CA LYS A 114 -1.82 21.63 2.17
C LYS A 114 -1.05 21.55 0.85
N LEU A 115 -1.77 21.38 -0.26
CA LEU A 115 -1.19 21.47 -1.58
C LEU A 115 -1.06 22.95 -1.98
N PHE A 116 0.16 23.40 -2.24
CA PHE A 116 0.45 24.72 -2.79
C PHE A 116 0.88 24.58 -4.25
N VAL A 117 0.26 25.34 -5.14
CA VAL A 117 0.61 25.37 -6.56
C VAL A 117 1.20 26.72 -6.91
N LEU A 118 2.49 26.73 -7.30
CA LEU A 118 3.15 27.93 -7.81
C LEU A 118 2.90 28.04 -9.32
N SER A 119 2.08 29.01 -9.72
CA SER A 119 1.76 29.28 -11.13
C SER A 119 2.21 30.68 -11.52
N GLY A 120 2.50 30.89 -12.80
CA GLY A 120 2.90 32.18 -13.37
C GLY A 120 3.71 32.02 -14.67
N PRO A 121 3.93 33.10 -15.42
CA PRO A 121 4.68 33.07 -16.68
C PRO A 121 6.14 32.66 -16.49
N GLY A 122 6.84 32.38 -17.62
CA GLY A 122 8.27 32.06 -17.60
C GLY A 122 9.10 33.23 -17.02
N GLY A 123 10.16 32.94 -16.28
CA GLY A 123 11.11 33.96 -15.80
C GLY A 123 10.73 34.72 -14.53
N VAL A 124 9.52 34.51 -13.95
CA VAL A 124 9.08 35.25 -12.72
C VAL A 124 9.72 34.74 -11.41
N GLY A 125 10.69 33.86 -11.46
CA GLY A 125 11.38 33.38 -10.26
C GLY A 125 10.72 32.21 -9.54
N LYS A 126 9.78 31.45 -10.17
CA LYS A 126 9.14 30.27 -9.56
C LYS A 126 10.15 29.25 -9.05
N SER A 127 11.16 28.91 -9.82
CA SER A 127 12.22 27.98 -9.42
C SER A 127 13.04 28.47 -8.23
N THR A 128 13.28 29.78 -8.14
CA THR A 128 13.97 30.39 -7.00
C THR A 128 13.15 30.23 -5.72
N ILE A 129 11.85 30.50 -5.80
CA ILE A 129 10.93 30.32 -4.67
C ILE A 129 10.82 28.84 -4.29
N SER A 130 10.67 27.93 -5.26
CA SER A 130 10.61 26.49 -5.00
C SER A 130 11.86 25.99 -4.28
N LYS A 131 13.06 26.42 -4.72
CA LYS A 131 14.35 26.05 -4.09
C LYS A 131 14.43 26.59 -2.65
N ALA A 132 13.98 27.82 -2.43
CA ALA A 132 13.96 28.40 -1.08
C ALA A 132 12.98 27.66 -0.14
N ILE A 133 11.81 27.28 -0.65
CA ILE A 133 10.82 26.50 0.12
C ILE A 133 11.33 25.05 0.35
N ALA A 134 11.97 24.43 -0.62
CA ALA A 134 12.49 23.06 -0.52
C ALA A 134 13.56 22.91 0.58
N SER A 135 14.25 23.98 0.97
CA SER A 135 15.20 23.96 2.09
C SER A 135 14.52 23.89 3.46
N HIS A 136 13.21 24.13 3.53
CA HIS A 136 12.48 24.13 4.80
C HIS A 136 11.89 22.74 5.09
N PRO A 137 12.14 22.14 6.27
CA PRO A 137 11.81 20.72 6.56
C PRO A 137 10.31 20.41 6.56
N GLU A 138 9.43 21.40 6.61
CA GLU A 138 7.97 21.22 6.58
C GLU A 138 7.40 21.14 5.14
N PHE A 139 8.20 21.44 4.14
CA PHE A 139 7.78 21.45 2.74
C PHE A 139 8.43 20.31 1.95
N TRP A 140 7.62 19.68 1.13
CA TRP A 140 8.08 18.74 0.12
C TRP A 140 7.72 19.29 -1.27
N VAL A 141 8.72 19.43 -2.12
CA VAL A 141 8.54 19.88 -3.50
C VAL A 141 8.43 18.66 -4.40
N SER A 142 7.32 18.55 -5.13
CA SER A 142 7.11 17.48 -6.10
C SER A 142 8.00 17.68 -7.31
N VAL A 143 8.86 16.69 -7.61
CA VAL A 143 9.65 16.66 -8.84
C VAL A 143 8.79 16.10 -9.95
N SER A 144 8.48 16.93 -10.96
CA SER A 144 7.64 16.56 -12.08
C SER A 144 8.44 15.83 -13.17
N VAL A 145 7.74 15.05 -13.99
CA VAL A 145 8.32 14.37 -15.17
C VAL A 145 8.18 15.28 -16.39
N THR A 146 9.17 15.27 -17.26
CA THR A 146 9.13 15.98 -18.54
C THR A 146 9.84 15.20 -19.64
N THR A 147 9.36 15.37 -20.89
CA THR A 147 9.98 14.74 -22.08
C THR A 147 10.95 15.66 -22.83
N ARG A 148 11.04 16.96 -22.44
CA ARG A 148 12.04 17.86 -23.01
C ARG A 148 13.44 17.57 -22.46
N SER A 149 14.45 17.91 -23.22
CA SER A 149 15.85 17.85 -22.74
C SER A 149 16.11 18.83 -21.58
N PRO A 150 17.03 18.49 -20.66
CA PRO A 150 17.47 19.39 -19.61
C PRO A 150 18.02 20.70 -20.18
N ARG A 151 17.76 21.80 -19.51
CA ARG A 151 18.41 23.09 -19.80
C ARG A 151 19.73 23.16 -19.05
N ASN A 152 20.58 24.12 -19.46
CA ASN A 152 21.86 24.32 -18.79
C ASN A 152 21.64 24.64 -17.28
N GLY A 153 22.25 23.83 -16.42
CA GLY A 153 22.12 23.93 -14.97
C GLY A 153 20.96 23.20 -14.32
N GLU A 154 20.09 22.53 -15.10
CA GLU A 154 19.05 21.65 -14.56
C GLU A 154 19.59 20.23 -14.32
N LEU A 155 19.20 19.62 -13.20
CA LEU A 155 19.63 18.29 -12.76
C LEU A 155 18.46 17.30 -12.78
N ASP A 156 18.71 16.11 -13.34
CA ASP A 156 17.74 15.03 -13.34
C ASP A 156 17.43 14.56 -11.90
N GLY A 157 16.15 14.31 -11.61
CA GLY A 157 15.68 13.93 -10.28
C GLY A 157 15.64 15.07 -9.25
N VAL A 158 16.11 16.28 -9.60
CA VAL A 158 16.09 17.46 -8.74
C VAL A 158 15.13 18.52 -9.29
N ASP A 159 15.36 18.98 -10.51
CA ASP A 159 14.49 19.97 -11.16
C ASP A 159 13.31 19.28 -11.87
N TYR A 160 13.59 18.20 -12.60
CA TYR A 160 12.63 17.33 -13.26
C TYR A 160 13.18 15.90 -13.36
N PHE A 161 12.30 14.91 -13.58
CA PHE A 161 12.68 13.63 -14.13
C PHE A 161 12.58 13.72 -15.67
N TYR A 162 13.73 13.64 -16.35
CA TYR A 162 13.81 13.71 -17.79
C TYR A 162 13.69 12.33 -18.39
N ILE A 163 12.57 12.04 -19.06
CA ILE A 163 12.29 10.72 -19.65
C ILE A 163 11.96 10.85 -21.13
N SER A 164 12.07 9.73 -21.87
CA SER A 164 11.63 9.69 -23.29
C SER A 164 10.11 9.81 -23.40
N GLN A 165 9.62 10.19 -24.60
CA GLN A 165 8.20 10.21 -24.89
C GLN A 165 7.57 8.81 -24.71
N GLU A 166 8.26 7.76 -25.14
CA GLU A 166 7.79 6.36 -25.00
C GLU A 166 7.62 5.95 -23.53
N GLU A 167 8.56 6.35 -22.66
CA GLU A 167 8.46 6.09 -21.22
C GLU A 167 7.35 6.91 -20.59
N PHE A 168 7.15 8.14 -21.01
CA PHE A 168 6.05 8.99 -20.55
C PHE A 168 4.70 8.35 -20.90
N ASP A 169 4.52 7.92 -22.14
CA ASP A 169 3.29 7.30 -22.63
C ASP A 169 2.98 5.99 -21.87
N ARG A 170 4.02 5.20 -21.56
CA ARG A 170 3.87 3.99 -20.72
C ARG A 170 3.43 4.29 -19.28
N ARG A 171 3.78 5.44 -18.73
CA ARG A 171 3.42 5.80 -17.34
C ARG A 171 2.02 6.37 -17.20
N ILE A 172 1.45 6.92 -18.26
CA ILE A 172 0.10 7.50 -18.26
C ILE A 172 -0.98 6.53 -18.80
N ALA A 173 -0.59 5.44 -19.49
CA ALA A 173 -1.49 4.38 -19.95
C ALA A 173 -1.90 3.44 -18.82
#